data_d5293ff8596cd95dbfd5d76eedb13db1
#
_entry.id   d5293ff8596cd95dbfd5d76eedb13db1
#
_cell.length_a   1.000
_cell.length_b   1.000
_cell.length_c   1.000
_cell.angle_alpha   90.00
_cell.angle_beta   90.00
_cell.angle_gamma   90.00
#
_symmetry.space_group_name_H-M   'P 1'
#
loop_
_entity.id
_entity.type
_entity.pdbx_description
1 polymer ?
#
loop_
_entity_poly.entity_id
_entity_poly.type
_entity_poly.pdbx_seq_one_letter_code
_entity_poly.pdbx_strand_id
1 'polypeptide(L)' 'MKGNEVKAAMMEEAPVVFNGIVYPKITAVIYRKAPDGVNVRVTLELLDKNRRAVVIAEAERVERAQVLSEA' A
#
# COMPACT_ATOMS: atom_id res chain seq x y z
N MET A 1 0.56 -4.08 6.54
CA MET A 1 -0.24 -2.92 6.97
C MET A 1 -1.68 -3.37 7.17
N LYS A 2 -2.27 -3.00 8.27
CA LYS A 2 -3.65 -3.39 8.60
C LYS A 2 -4.66 -2.47 7.92
N GLY A 3 -5.92 -2.92 7.82
CA GLY A 3 -6.94 -2.21 7.07
C GLY A 3 -7.15 -0.75 7.44
N ASN A 4 -7.22 -0.44 8.74
CA ASN A 4 -7.41 0.95 9.18
C ASN A 4 -6.17 1.80 8.91
N GLU A 5 -4.99 1.20 8.93
CA GLU A 5 -3.75 1.90 8.59
C GLU A 5 -3.66 2.18 7.10
N VAL A 6 -4.13 1.23 6.29
CA VAL A 6 -4.14 1.37 4.83
C VAL A 6 -4.97 2.58 4.42
N LYS A 7 -6.18 2.67 4.95
CA LYS A 7 -7.06 3.78 4.61
C LYS A 7 -6.44 5.11 5.02
N ALA A 8 -5.89 5.18 6.23
CA ALA A 8 -5.25 6.40 6.71
C ALA A 8 -4.06 6.78 5.83
N ALA A 9 -3.20 5.82 5.51
CA ALA A 9 -2.03 6.07 4.67
C ALA A 9 -2.44 6.56 3.28
N MET A 10 -3.49 5.96 2.70
CA MET A 10 -3.98 6.38 1.39
C MET A 10 -4.52 7.81 1.44
N MET A 11 -5.33 8.13 2.44
CA MET A 11 -5.92 9.46 2.56
C MET A 11 -4.88 10.54 2.84
N GLU A 12 -3.83 10.19 3.58
CA GLU A 12 -2.74 11.11 3.87
C GLU A 12 -1.74 11.23 2.72
N GLU A 13 -1.89 10.37 1.70
CA GLU A 13 -0.92 10.26 0.62
C GLU A 13 0.49 9.98 1.15
N ALA A 14 0.57 9.13 2.17
CA ALA A 14 1.83 8.80 2.80
C ALA A 14 2.64 7.83 1.94
N PRO A 15 3.96 8.02 1.84
CA PRO A 15 4.80 7.07 1.12
C PRO A 15 4.86 5.73 1.85
N VAL A 16 5.01 4.66 1.09
CA VAL A 16 5.06 3.30 1.61
C VAL A 16 6.23 2.53 1.03
N VAL A 17 6.61 1.46 1.71
CA VAL A 17 7.69 0.58 1.27
C VAL A 17 7.14 -0.80 0.95
N PHE A 18 7.54 -1.33 -0.19
CA PHE A 18 7.23 -2.68 -0.59
C PHE A 18 8.45 -3.28 -1.28
N ASN A 19 8.90 -4.44 -0.80
CA ASN A 19 10.11 -5.10 -1.32
C ASN A 19 11.34 -4.18 -1.34
N GLY A 20 11.48 -3.36 -0.30
CA GLY A 20 12.62 -2.45 -0.20
C GLY A 20 12.56 -1.23 -1.09
N ILE A 21 11.48 -1.06 -1.83
CA ILE A 21 11.31 0.08 -2.73
C ILE A 21 10.27 1.01 -2.14
N VAL A 22 10.57 2.31 -2.14
CA VAL A 22 9.65 3.33 -1.64
C VAL A 22 8.73 3.78 -2.78
N TYR A 23 7.44 3.79 -2.51
CA TYR A 23 6.43 4.26 -3.45
C TYR A 23 5.79 5.52 -2.88
N PRO A 24 5.56 6.55 -3.70
CA PRO A 24 5.07 7.85 -3.20
C PRO A 24 3.72 7.79 -2.50
N LYS A 25 2.83 6.92 -2.94
CA LYS A 25 1.51 6.83 -2.33
C LYS A 25 0.75 5.58 -2.78
N ILE A 26 -0.30 5.28 -2.02
CA ILE A 26 -1.28 4.26 -2.37
C ILE A 26 -2.38 4.94 -3.16
N THR A 27 -2.72 4.42 -4.33
CA THR A 27 -3.76 5.00 -5.18
C THR A 27 -5.08 4.26 -5.09
N ALA A 28 -5.06 3.01 -4.65
CA ALA A 28 -6.29 2.24 -4.52
C ALA A 28 -6.12 1.11 -3.52
N VAL A 29 -7.22 0.72 -2.92
CA VAL A 29 -7.28 -0.46 -2.05
C VAL A 29 -8.28 -1.41 -2.68
N ILE A 30 -7.85 -2.65 -2.90
CA ILE A 30 -8.65 -3.64 -3.60
C ILE A 30 -9.00 -4.79 -2.65
N TYR A 31 -10.28 -5.04 -2.50
CA TYR A 31 -10.77 -6.15 -1.69
C TYR A 31 -11.25 -7.25 -2.62
N ARG A 32 -10.71 -8.45 -2.44
CA ARG A 32 -11.10 -9.61 -3.24
C ARG A 32 -11.40 -10.78 -2.32
N LYS A 33 -12.41 -11.56 -2.68
CA LYS A 33 -12.64 -12.80 -1.96
C LYS A 33 -11.53 -13.78 -2.32
N ALA A 34 -11.01 -14.45 -1.29
CA ALA A 34 -10.05 -15.52 -1.50
C ALA A 34 -10.74 -16.70 -2.18
N PRO A 35 -10.01 -17.65 -2.77
CA PRO A 35 -10.58 -18.82 -3.42
C PRO A 35 -11.49 -19.65 -2.52
N ASP A 36 -11.31 -19.59 -1.20
CA ASP A 36 -12.15 -20.33 -0.25
C ASP A 36 -13.55 -19.70 -0.09
N GLY A 37 -13.77 -18.50 -0.62
CA GLY A 37 -15.04 -17.81 -0.54
C GLY A 37 -15.36 -17.22 0.83
N VAL A 38 -14.48 -17.35 1.79
CA VAL A 38 -14.71 -16.91 3.18
C VAL A 38 -13.82 -15.72 3.53
N ASN A 39 -12.54 -15.81 3.21
CA ASN A 39 -11.59 -14.75 3.54
C ASN A 39 -11.57 -13.67 2.47
N VAL A 40 -11.14 -12.48 2.88
CA VAL A 40 -10.98 -11.36 1.96
C VAL A 40 -9.50 -11.01 1.91
N ARG A 41 -8.98 -10.92 0.70
CA ARG A 41 -7.61 -10.44 0.49
C ARG A 41 -7.65 -8.96 0.22
N VAL A 42 -6.71 -8.25 0.83
CA VAL A 42 -6.57 -6.82 0.61
C VAL A 42 -5.28 -6.59 -0.15
N THR A 43 -5.39 -6.00 -1.32
CA THR A 43 -4.23 -5.60 -2.11
C THR A 43 -4.24 -4.10 -2.30
N LEU A 44 -3.07 -3.55 -2.50
CA LEU A 44 -2.89 -2.12 -2.67
C LEU A 44 -2.31 -1.84 -4.04
N GLU A 45 -2.78 -0.76 -4.64
CA GLU A 45 -2.18 -0.25 -5.86
C GLU A 45 -1.23 0.87 -5.44
N LEU A 46 0.04 0.69 -5.77
CA LEU A 46 1.09 1.64 -5.39
C LEU A 46 1.56 2.38 -6.63
N LEU A 47 1.58 3.69 -6.56
CA LEU A 47 2.03 4.51 -7.68
C LEU A 47 3.56 4.53 -7.70
N ASP A 48 4.12 4.26 -8.87
CA ASP A 48 5.55 4.35 -9.08
C ASP A 48 6.03 5.80 -8.93
N LYS A 49 7.26 5.98 -8.49
CA LYS A 49 7.82 7.33 -8.31
C LYS A 49 7.86 8.12 -9.62
N ASN A 50 7.87 7.45 -10.75
CA ASN A 50 7.81 8.09 -12.05
C ASN A 50 6.39 8.43 -12.49
N ARG A 51 5.40 8.00 -11.69
CA ARG A 51 3.97 8.22 -11.95
C ARG A 51 3.48 7.68 -13.29
N ARG A 52 4.16 6.67 -13.80
CA ARG A 52 3.79 6.06 -15.09
C ARG A 52 3.21 4.67 -14.96
N ALA A 53 3.41 4.03 -13.84
CA ALA A 53 2.96 2.67 -13.65
C ALA A 53 2.52 2.47 -12.21
N VAL A 54 1.73 1.41 -11.99
CA VAL A 54 1.32 1.03 -10.66
C VAL A 54 1.77 -0.40 -10.40
N VAL A 55 2.01 -0.70 -9.13
CA VAL A 55 2.37 -2.03 -8.68
C VAL A 55 1.29 -2.51 -7.73
N ILE A 56 0.86 -3.74 -7.89
CA ILE A 56 -0.11 -4.35 -7.00
C ILE A 56 0.63 -5.16 -5.94
N ALA A 57 0.36 -4.87 -4.68
CA ALA A 57 1.03 -5.51 -3.56
C ALA A 57 0.03 -5.93 -2.49
N GLU A 58 0.29 -7.05 -1.83
CA GLU A 58 -0.54 -7.46 -0.72
C GLU A 58 -0.34 -6.49 0.45
N ALA A 59 -1.44 -6.04 1.05
CA ALA A 59 -1.39 -5.04 2.11
C ALA A 59 -0.47 -5.44 3.26
N GLU A 60 -0.47 -6.72 3.63
CA GLU A 60 0.35 -7.20 4.75
C GLU A 60 1.84 -7.09 4.51
N ARG A 61 2.26 -6.93 3.25
CA ARG A 61 3.67 -6.78 2.88
C ARG A 61 4.08 -5.34 2.67
N VAL A 62 3.16 -4.42 2.82
CA VAL A 62 3.41 -2.99 2.61
C VAL A 62 3.48 -2.31 3.97
N GLU A 63 4.44 -1.42 4.14
CA GLU A 63 4.61 -0.66 5.38
C GLU A 63 4.78 0.81 5.06
N ARG A 64 4.44 1.66 6.02
CA ARG A 64 4.72 3.09 5.86
C ARG A 64 6.21 3.28 5.74
N ALA A 65 6.63 4.11 4.83
CA ALA A 65 8.03 4.49 4.74
C ALA A 65 8.38 5.30 5.98
N GLN A 66 9.47 4.93 6.64
CA GLN A 66 9.95 5.72 7.74
C GLN A 66 10.75 6.87 7.16
N VAL A 67 10.19 8.04 7.27
CA VAL A 67 10.92 9.24 6.91
C VAL A 67 11.79 9.55 8.10
N LEU A 68 13.10 9.39 7.96
CA LEU A 68 14.02 9.87 8.95
C LEU A 68 13.95 11.38 8.86
N SER A 69 13.13 11.94 9.71
CA SER A 69 13.02 13.37 9.77
C SER A 69 14.32 13.94 10.24
N GLU A 70 14.90 14.72 9.41
CA GLU A 70 16.04 15.52 9.78
C GLU A 70 15.54 16.71 10.54
N ALA A 71 15.15 16.53 11.72
CA ALA A 71 14.64 17.67 12.46
C ALA A 71 15.69 18.76 12.56
#